data_3389677baf989bde4e2f6864794871a3
#
_entry.id   3389677baf989bde4e2f6864794871a3
#
_cell.length_a   1.000
_cell.length_b   1.000
_cell.length_c   1.000
_cell.angle_alpha   90.00
_cell.angle_beta   90.00
_cell.angle_gamma   90.00
#
_symmetry.space_group_name_H-M   'P 1'
#
loop_
_entity.id
_entity.type
_entity.pdbx_description
1 polymer ?
#
loop_
_entity_poly.entity_id
_entity_poly.type
_entity_poly.pdbx_seq_one_letter_code
_entity_poly.pdbx_strand_id
1 'polypeptide(L)'
;MQVLPLYVMSTFKMGPMGIGLCFIPLFTPSFFSTLIGSAVDQYGSRKITLLAFLIDVPYFLLLQLVTENTTHDKILLYILLFFAGLAAALKTVALMVEVNHVVEEKEKECPGIFGEQGGTAQAYGLYNVAWSGGQVLGPLVAGWLVEWKGWATMVSVFGIVSGGMAIVLAVTSKDVVRLGMQG
;
A
#
# COMPACT_ATOMS: atom_id res chain seq x y z
N MET A 1 -4.62 -0.99 -8.52
CA MET A 1 -4.09 -0.02 -9.51
C MET A 1 -4.14 -0.52 -10.96
N GLN A 2 -4.08 -1.82 -11.22
CA GLN A 2 -4.07 -2.37 -12.60
C GLN A 2 -5.41 -2.22 -13.35
N VAL A 3 -6.54 -2.00 -12.66
CA VAL A 3 -7.85 -1.72 -13.29
C VAL A 3 -8.02 -0.24 -13.63
N LEU A 4 -7.19 0.64 -13.05
CA LEU A 4 -7.24 2.09 -13.27
C LEU A 4 -7.10 2.50 -14.76
N PRO A 5 -6.17 1.93 -15.56
CA PRO A 5 -6.05 2.27 -16.96
C PRO A 5 -7.34 2.06 -17.75
N LEU A 6 -8.04 0.96 -17.49
CA LEU A 6 -9.31 0.63 -18.13
C LEU A 6 -10.40 1.65 -17.74
N TYR A 7 -10.44 2.02 -16.45
CA TYR A 7 -11.37 3.03 -15.97
C TYR A 7 -11.11 4.41 -16.59
N VAL A 8 -9.85 4.85 -16.62
CA VAL A 8 -9.47 6.14 -17.23
C VAL A 8 -9.79 6.17 -18.73
N MET A 9 -9.58 5.05 -19.43
CA MET A 9 -9.90 4.93 -20.85
C MET A 9 -11.40 5.00 -21.11
N SER A 10 -12.21 4.34 -20.30
CA SER A 10 -13.67 4.31 -20.46
C SER A 10 -14.33 5.62 -20.04
N THR A 11 -13.93 6.21 -18.91
CA THR A 11 -14.57 7.40 -18.32
C THR A 11 -14.08 8.70 -18.96
N PHE A 12 -12.76 8.85 -19.10
CA PHE A 12 -12.17 10.09 -19.61
C PHE A 12 -11.86 10.07 -21.11
N LYS A 13 -12.06 8.92 -21.76
CA LYS A 13 -11.77 8.72 -23.20
C LYS A 13 -10.34 9.15 -23.58
N MET A 14 -9.39 8.97 -22.64
CA MET A 14 -7.99 9.30 -22.85
C MET A 14 -7.32 8.27 -23.74
N GLY A 15 -6.50 8.74 -24.69
CA GLY A 15 -5.64 7.87 -25.48
C GLY A 15 -4.49 7.26 -24.67
N PRO A 16 -3.72 6.33 -25.26
CA PRO A 16 -2.62 5.64 -24.57
C PRO A 16 -1.61 6.56 -23.88
N MET A 17 -1.29 7.70 -24.51
CA MET A 17 -0.38 8.71 -23.95
C MET A 17 -0.97 9.36 -22.69
N GLY A 18 -2.27 9.72 -22.68
CA GLY A 18 -2.93 10.29 -21.52
C GLY A 18 -2.98 9.32 -20.35
N ILE A 19 -3.21 8.04 -20.62
CA ILE A 19 -3.17 6.98 -19.60
C ILE A 19 -1.75 6.86 -19.02
N GLY A 20 -0.71 6.88 -19.87
CA GLY A 20 0.69 6.87 -19.43
C GLY A 20 1.02 8.03 -18.51
N LEU A 21 0.54 9.24 -18.80
CA LEU A 21 0.75 10.44 -17.99
C LEU A 21 0.08 10.33 -16.61
N CYS A 22 -1.00 9.57 -16.46
CA CYS A 22 -1.63 9.32 -15.16
C CYS A 22 -0.71 8.56 -14.18
N PHE A 23 0.27 7.82 -14.68
CA PHE A 23 1.21 7.10 -13.82
C PHE A 23 2.33 7.99 -13.26
N ILE A 24 2.59 9.17 -13.84
CA ILE A 24 3.62 10.09 -13.34
C ILE A 24 3.37 10.47 -11.89
N PRO A 25 2.21 11.03 -11.49
CA PRO A 25 1.94 11.35 -10.09
C PRO A 25 1.96 10.11 -9.19
N LEU A 26 1.56 8.94 -9.69
CA LEU A 26 1.58 7.69 -8.93
C LEU A 26 3.01 7.26 -8.56
N PHE A 27 3.96 7.40 -9.46
CA PHE A 27 5.37 7.00 -9.23
C PHE A 27 6.22 8.11 -8.61
N THR A 28 5.81 9.37 -8.69
CA THR A 28 6.57 10.51 -8.15
C THR A 28 7.00 10.33 -6.69
N PRO A 29 6.14 9.86 -5.74
CA PRO A 29 6.56 9.66 -4.36
C PRO A 29 7.65 8.62 -4.17
N SER A 30 7.78 7.65 -5.08
CA SER A 30 8.81 6.61 -5.00
C SER A 30 10.23 7.15 -5.18
N PHE A 31 10.41 8.30 -5.84
CA PHE A 31 11.71 8.97 -5.93
C PHE A 31 12.20 9.48 -4.57
N PHE A 32 11.30 9.68 -3.62
CA PHE A 32 11.61 10.12 -2.26
C PHE A 32 11.75 8.94 -1.28
N SER A 33 11.95 7.72 -1.78
CA SER A 33 12.07 6.52 -0.94
C SER A 33 13.16 6.61 0.13
N THR A 34 14.27 7.31 -0.15
CA THR A 34 15.34 7.57 0.83
C THR A 34 14.84 8.42 2.00
N LEU A 35 14.06 9.46 1.73
CA LEU A 35 13.43 10.29 2.78
C LEU A 35 12.41 9.50 3.57
N ILE A 36 11.65 8.65 2.89
CA ILE A 36 10.70 7.73 3.53
C ILE A 36 11.44 6.75 4.44
N GLY A 37 12.59 6.19 3.99
CA GLY A 37 13.46 5.34 4.80
C GLY A 37 13.90 6.03 6.08
N SER A 38 14.43 7.26 5.97
CA SER A 38 14.81 8.06 7.15
C SER A 38 13.64 8.32 8.10
N ALA A 39 12.44 8.54 7.59
CA ALA A 39 11.25 8.69 8.42
C ALA A 39 10.86 7.37 9.12
N VAL A 40 11.01 6.23 8.42
CA VAL A 40 10.78 4.90 9.02
C VAL A 40 11.77 4.63 10.15
N ASP A 41 13.06 4.97 9.96
CA ASP A 41 14.08 4.80 10.98
C ASP A 41 13.83 5.70 12.21
N GLN A 42 13.34 6.91 11.99
CA GLN A 42 13.08 7.87 13.06
C GLN A 42 11.79 7.61 13.83
N TYR A 43 10.69 7.28 13.14
CA TYR A 43 9.36 7.17 13.73
C TYR A 43 8.92 5.71 13.96
N GLY A 44 9.62 4.76 13.37
CA GLY A 44 9.34 3.32 13.42
C GLY A 44 8.42 2.85 12.29
N SER A 45 8.71 1.63 11.80
CA SER A 45 8.01 0.98 10.67
C SER A 45 6.50 0.88 10.87
N ARG A 46 6.05 0.50 12.07
CA ARG A 46 4.61 0.30 12.38
C ARG A 46 3.80 1.57 12.30
N LYS A 47 4.32 2.70 12.82
CA LYS A 47 3.61 4.00 12.75
C LYS A 47 3.49 4.51 11.32
N ILE A 48 4.56 4.35 10.54
CA ILE A 48 4.55 4.75 9.12
C ILE A 48 3.60 3.86 8.30
N THR A 49 3.57 2.55 8.56
CA THR A 49 2.61 1.65 7.92
C THR A 49 1.17 2.01 8.27
N LEU A 50 0.89 2.32 9.54
CA LEU A 50 -0.43 2.78 9.98
C LEU A 50 -0.83 4.08 9.27
N LEU A 51 0.08 5.07 9.21
CA LEU A 51 -0.15 6.32 8.49
C LEU A 51 -0.49 6.06 7.01
N ALA A 52 0.22 5.15 6.36
CA ALA A 52 -0.02 4.80 4.96
C ALA A 52 -1.42 4.20 4.74
N PHE A 53 -1.88 3.31 5.62
CA PHE A 53 -3.25 2.77 5.55
C PHE A 53 -4.31 3.84 5.88
N LEU A 54 -4.01 4.79 6.77
CA LEU A 54 -4.91 5.91 7.05
C LEU A 54 -5.03 6.87 5.86
N ILE A 55 -3.98 7.02 5.04
CA ILE A 55 -4.04 7.79 3.79
C ILE A 55 -4.88 7.07 2.73
N ASP A 56 -4.84 5.74 2.68
CA ASP A 56 -5.63 4.95 1.73
C ASP A 56 -7.14 5.14 1.92
N VAL A 57 -7.62 5.28 3.16
CA VAL A 57 -9.07 5.39 3.43
C VAL A 57 -9.69 6.61 2.74
N PRO A 58 -9.24 7.86 2.96
CA PRO A 58 -9.78 9.02 2.26
C PRO A 58 -9.51 8.97 0.75
N TYR A 59 -8.36 8.41 0.34
CA TYR A 59 -8.08 8.19 -1.07
C TYR A 59 -9.17 7.36 -1.76
N PHE A 60 -9.51 6.20 -1.21
CA PHE A 60 -10.55 5.36 -1.77
C PHE A 60 -11.92 6.02 -1.71
N LEU A 61 -12.27 6.70 -0.63
CA LEU A 61 -13.54 7.42 -0.52
C LEU A 61 -13.68 8.52 -1.58
N LEU A 62 -12.63 9.31 -1.79
CA LEU A 62 -12.63 10.39 -2.78
C LEU A 62 -12.57 9.86 -4.23
N LEU A 63 -11.95 8.71 -4.45
CA LEU A 63 -11.90 8.10 -5.78
C LEU A 63 -13.28 7.68 -6.30
N GLN A 64 -14.28 7.50 -5.42
CA GLN A 64 -15.66 7.26 -5.81
C GLN A 64 -16.32 8.47 -6.49
N LEU A 65 -15.84 9.69 -6.16
CA LEU A 65 -16.39 10.93 -6.70
C LEU A 65 -15.90 11.23 -8.13
N VAL A 66 -14.86 10.54 -8.56
CA VAL A 66 -14.27 10.70 -9.90
C VAL A 66 -15.10 9.88 -10.88
N THR A 67 -16.17 10.44 -11.41
CA THR A 67 -17.13 9.73 -12.27
C THR A 67 -17.36 10.37 -13.63
N GLU A 68 -17.05 11.65 -13.80
CA GLU A 68 -17.35 12.43 -15.00
C GLU A 68 -16.08 12.85 -15.76
N ASN A 69 -16.23 13.09 -17.06
CA ASN A 69 -15.13 13.58 -17.89
C ASN A 69 -15.00 15.11 -17.81
N THR A 70 -14.86 15.64 -16.59
CA THR A 70 -14.65 17.06 -16.32
C THR A 70 -13.18 17.37 -16.06
N THR A 71 -12.77 18.63 -16.25
CA THR A 71 -11.41 19.07 -15.89
C THR A 71 -11.15 18.94 -14.40
N HIS A 72 -12.18 19.21 -13.58
CA HIS A 72 -12.13 19.05 -12.13
C HIS A 72 -11.83 17.61 -11.74
N ASP A 73 -12.52 16.62 -12.31
CA ASP A 73 -12.33 15.20 -12.00
C ASP A 73 -10.95 14.70 -12.44
N LYS A 74 -10.42 15.22 -13.53
CA LYS A 74 -9.04 14.91 -13.97
C LYS A 74 -8.01 15.42 -12.97
N ILE A 75 -8.14 16.66 -12.51
CA ILE A 75 -7.24 17.22 -11.50
C ILE A 75 -7.34 16.42 -10.20
N LEU A 76 -8.56 16.14 -9.76
CA LEU A 76 -8.81 15.32 -8.57
C LEU A 76 -8.16 13.93 -8.71
N LEU A 77 -8.31 13.28 -9.86
CA LEU A 77 -7.69 12.00 -10.14
C LEU A 77 -6.16 12.06 -9.99
N TYR A 78 -5.49 13.07 -10.58
CA TYR A 78 -4.04 13.21 -10.47
C TYR A 78 -3.57 13.41 -9.02
N ILE A 79 -4.30 14.22 -8.24
CA ILE A 79 -4.02 14.42 -6.82
C ILE A 79 -4.18 13.09 -6.06
N LEU A 80 -5.28 12.38 -6.29
CA LEU A 80 -5.54 11.09 -5.66
C LEU A 80 -4.47 10.05 -6.03
N LEU A 81 -4.03 10.02 -7.28
CA LEU A 81 -2.95 9.11 -7.71
C LEU A 81 -1.62 9.41 -7.02
N PHE A 82 -1.31 10.69 -6.77
CA PHE A 82 -0.14 11.05 -5.99
C PHE A 82 -0.22 10.52 -4.56
N PHE A 83 -1.35 10.69 -3.88
CA PHE A 83 -1.53 10.16 -2.52
C PHE A 83 -1.53 8.63 -2.48
N ALA A 84 -2.09 7.97 -3.49
CA ALA A 84 -2.01 6.52 -3.64
C ALA A 84 -0.56 6.03 -3.79
N GLY A 85 0.23 6.73 -4.62
CA GLY A 85 1.66 6.46 -4.78
C GLY A 85 2.44 6.67 -3.47
N LEU A 86 2.12 7.74 -2.75
CA LEU A 86 2.73 8.02 -1.44
C LEU A 86 2.41 6.92 -0.43
N ALA A 87 1.15 6.53 -0.28
CA ALA A 87 0.76 5.44 0.60
C ALA A 87 1.41 4.11 0.22
N ALA A 88 1.53 3.81 -1.09
CA ALA A 88 2.22 2.62 -1.57
C ALA A 88 3.71 2.63 -1.24
N ALA A 89 4.41 3.76 -1.46
CA ALA A 89 5.82 3.92 -1.15
C ALA A 89 6.08 3.78 0.36
N LEU A 90 5.28 4.43 1.20
CA LEU A 90 5.35 4.33 2.66
C LEU A 90 5.19 2.87 3.12
N LYS A 91 4.18 2.16 2.62
CA LYS A 91 3.95 0.74 2.97
C LYS A 91 5.10 -0.15 2.55
N THR A 92 5.58 -0.01 1.32
CA THR A 92 6.65 -0.85 0.80
C THR A 92 7.93 -0.71 1.61
N VAL A 93 8.37 0.52 1.89
CA VAL A 93 9.59 0.77 2.67
C VAL A 93 9.42 0.30 4.12
N ALA A 94 8.31 0.66 4.77
CA ALA A 94 8.07 0.32 6.16
C ALA A 94 7.93 -1.19 6.38
N LEU A 95 7.25 -1.92 5.48
CA LEU A 95 7.11 -3.37 5.58
C LEU A 95 8.44 -4.10 5.35
N MET A 96 9.30 -3.62 4.46
CA MET A 96 10.64 -4.20 4.27
C MET A 96 11.50 -4.06 5.54
N VAL A 97 11.45 -2.90 6.20
CA VAL A 97 12.16 -2.68 7.48
C VAL A 97 11.59 -3.58 8.57
N GLU A 98 10.26 -3.73 8.66
CA GLU A 98 9.63 -4.61 9.65
C GLU A 98 10.01 -6.08 9.45
N VAL A 99 10.08 -6.55 8.20
CA VAL A 99 10.55 -7.92 7.88
C VAL A 99 11.97 -8.16 8.41
N ASN A 100 12.88 -7.19 8.25
CA ASN A 100 14.24 -7.29 8.79
C ASN A 100 14.24 -7.34 10.32
N HIS A 101 13.47 -6.46 10.98
CA HIS A 101 13.41 -6.41 12.44
C HIS A 101 12.91 -7.73 13.02
N VAL A 102 11.87 -8.34 12.43
CA VAL A 102 11.35 -9.65 12.89
C VAL A 102 12.38 -10.75 12.76
N VAL A 103 13.17 -10.76 11.68
CA VAL A 103 14.23 -11.76 11.49
C VAL A 103 15.35 -11.57 12.52
N GLU A 104 15.80 -10.33 12.73
CA GLU A 104 16.83 -10.01 13.72
C GLU A 104 16.40 -10.33 15.16
N GLU A 105 15.14 -10.04 15.51
CA GLU A 105 14.58 -10.35 16.83
C GLU A 105 14.55 -11.86 17.06
N LYS A 106 14.11 -12.64 16.09
CA LYS A 106 14.10 -14.11 16.17
C LYS A 106 15.50 -14.71 16.26
N GLU A 107 16.46 -14.15 15.51
CA GLU A 107 17.86 -14.62 15.60
C GLU A 107 18.48 -14.31 16.98
N LYS A 108 18.10 -13.18 17.62
CA LYS A 108 18.52 -12.85 18.98
C LYS A 108 17.89 -13.77 20.04
N GLU A 109 16.62 -14.12 19.88
CA GLU A 109 15.92 -15.05 20.77
C GLU A 109 16.47 -16.48 20.68
N CYS A 110 16.77 -16.94 19.47
CA CYS A 110 17.24 -18.31 19.20
C CYS A 110 18.42 -18.25 18.22
N PRO A 111 19.66 -18.01 18.71
CA PRO A 111 20.83 -17.91 17.83
C PRO A 111 21.04 -19.15 16.99
N GLY A 112 21.24 -18.97 15.68
CA GLY A 112 21.45 -20.04 14.71
C GLY A 112 20.16 -20.68 14.19
N ILE A 113 18.97 -20.17 14.51
CA ILE A 113 17.69 -20.72 14.03
C ILE A 113 17.58 -20.70 12.49
N PHE A 114 18.20 -19.72 11.85
CA PHE A 114 18.19 -19.56 10.40
C PHE A 114 19.43 -20.14 9.71
N GLY A 115 20.34 -20.79 10.46
CA GLY A 115 21.59 -21.34 9.95
C GLY A 115 22.65 -20.28 9.59
N GLU A 116 23.78 -20.73 9.01
CA GLU A 116 24.93 -19.84 8.70
C GLU A 116 24.63 -18.72 7.70
N GLN A 117 23.62 -18.88 6.86
CA GLN A 117 23.27 -17.89 5.82
C GLN A 117 22.21 -16.85 6.27
N GLY A 118 21.68 -17.00 7.50
CA GLY A 118 20.67 -16.08 8.05
C GLY A 118 19.28 -16.21 7.39
N GLY A 119 18.24 -15.69 8.05
CA GLY A 119 16.84 -15.79 7.60
C GLY A 119 16.37 -14.68 6.66
N THR A 120 17.15 -13.62 6.48
CA THR A 120 16.75 -12.40 5.76
C THR A 120 16.35 -12.68 4.31
N ALA A 121 17.15 -13.47 3.59
CA ALA A 121 16.85 -13.80 2.19
C ALA A 121 15.55 -14.63 2.06
N GLN A 122 15.29 -15.56 2.97
CA GLN A 122 14.07 -16.36 3.00
C GLN A 122 12.84 -15.49 3.32
N ALA A 123 12.96 -14.57 4.30
CA ALA A 123 11.90 -13.67 4.69
C ALA A 123 11.54 -12.70 3.55
N TYR A 124 12.53 -12.15 2.85
CA TYR A 124 12.27 -11.35 1.64
C TYR A 124 11.69 -12.18 0.49
N GLY A 125 12.13 -13.43 0.33
CA GLY A 125 11.52 -14.37 -0.64
C GLY A 125 10.04 -14.55 -0.36
N LEU A 126 9.66 -14.80 0.89
CA LEU A 126 8.26 -14.97 1.30
C LEU A 126 7.46 -13.66 1.12
N TYR A 127 8.03 -12.53 1.48
CA TYR A 127 7.44 -11.21 1.23
C TYR A 127 7.15 -11.01 -0.26
N ASN A 128 8.11 -11.33 -1.14
CA ASN A 128 7.93 -11.19 -2.59
C ASN A 128 6.87 -12.14 -3.15
N VAL A 129 6.76 -13.36 -2.62
CA VAL A 129 5.68 -14.30 -2.99
C VAL A 129 4.32 -13.73 -2.61
N ALA A 130 4.17 -13.21 -1.38
CA ALA A 130 2.93 -12.59 -0.93
C ALA A 130 2.59 -11.33 -1.75
N TRP A 131 3.58 -10.49 -2.04
CA TRP A 131 3.44 -9.31 -2.89
C TRP A 131 2.98 -9.68 -4.30
N SER A 132 3.65 -10.64 -4.93
CA SER A 132 3.31 -11.12 -6.29
C SER A 132 1.92 -11.75 -6.33
N GLY A 133 1.57 -12.54 -5.29
CA GLY A 133 0.22 -13.08 -5.14
C GLY A 133 -0.84 -11.98 -5.10
N GLY A 134 -0.59 -10.91 -4.34
CA GLY A 134 -1.45 -9.72 -4.29
C GLY A 134 -1.58 -9.00 -5.64
N GLN A 135 -0.49 -8.94 -6.42
CA GLN A 135 -0.47 -8.35 -7.75
C GLN A 135 -1.30 -9.14 -8.77
N VAL A 136 -1.44 -10.44 -8.59
CA VAL A 136 -2.29 -11.29 -9.44
C VAL A 136 -3.74 -11.28 -8.97
N LEU A 137 -3.96 -11.53 -7.67
CA LEU A 137 -5.32 -11.65 -7.12
C LEU A 137 -6.04 -10.30 -7.08
N GLY A 138 -5.32 -9.21 -6.80
CA GLY A 138 -5.90 -7.87 -6.69
C GLY A 138 -6.69 -7.45 -7.93
N PRO A 139 -6.11 -7.47 -9.14
CA PRO A 139 -6.80 -7.14 -10.37
C PRO A 139 -7.95 -8.07 -10.71
N LEU A 140 -7.83 -9.38 -10.42
CA LEU A 140 -8.91 -10.34 -10.66
C LEU A 140 -10.12 -10.01 -9.79
N VAL A 141 -9.92 -9.78 -8.49
CA VAL A 141 -10.98 -9.38 -7.57
C VAL A 141 -11.56 -8.01 -7.94
N ALA A 142 -10.69 -7.04 -8.26
CA ALA A 142 -11.11 -5.70 -8.67
C ALA A 142 -11.93 -5.74 -9.95
N GLY A 143 -11.48 -6.48 -10.99
CA GLY A 143 -12.20 -6.63 -12.24
C GLY A 143 -13.57 -7.27 -12.03
N TRP A 144 -13.62 -8.37 -11.27
CA TRP A 144 -14.88 -9.04 -10.93
C TRP A 144 -15.86 -8.12 -10.18
N LEU A 145 -15.38 -7.33 -9.21
CA LEU A 145 -16.21 -6.38 -8.46
C LEU A 145 -16.74 -5.26 -9.37
N VAL A 146 -15.91 -4.74 -10.29
CA VAL A 146 -16.33 -3.70 -11.22
C VAL A 146 -17.40 -4.22 -12.16
N GLU A 147 -17.25 -5.43 -12.70
CA GLU A 147 -18.22 -6.06 -13.59
C GLU A 147 -19.55 -6.34 -12.89
N TRP A 148 -19.50 -6.82 -11.64
CA TRP A 148 -20.71 -7.22 -10.90
C TRP A 148 -21.49 -6.06 -10.28
N LYS A 149 -20.80 -5.09 -9.68
CA LYS A 149 -21.39 -4.01 -8.87
C LYS A 149 -20.94 -2.59 -9.25
N GLY A 150 -20.04 -2.49 -10.21
CA GLY A 150 -19.52 -1.21 -10.69
C GLY A 150 -18.33 -0.66 -9.88
N TRP A 151 -17.79 0.43 -10.41
CA TRP A 151 -16.58 1.10 -9.90
C TRP A 151 -16.66 1.50 -8.42
N ALA A 152 -17.75 2.19 -8.03
CA ALA A 152 -17.92 2.69 -6.66
C ALA A 152 -17.88 1.56 -5.62
N THR A 153 -18.48 0.41 -5.91
CA THR A 153 -18.47 -0.75 -5.00
C THR A 153 -17.06 -1.32 -4.85
N MET A 154 -16.32 -1.47 -5.95
CA MET A 154 -14.94 -1.95 -5.92
C MET A 154 -14.07 -1.06 -5.05
N VAL A 155 -14.15 0.26 -5.27
CA VAL A 155 -13.38 1.25 -4.51
C VAL A 155 -13.76 1.23 -3.02
N SER A 156 -15.05 1.09 -2.70
CA SER A 156 -15.54 0.97 -1.31
C SER A 156 -14.98 -0.26 -0.61
N VAL A 157 -14.99 -1.42 -1.27
CA VAL A 157 -14.46 -2.68 -0.71
C VAL A 157 -12.99 -2.54 -0.38
N PHE A 158 -12.18 -2.00 -1.29
CA PHE A 158 -10.75 -1.77 -1.04
C PHE A 158 -10.51 -0.75 0.08
N GLY A 159 -11.35 0.30 0.17
CA GLY A 159 -11.31 1.25 1.27
C GLY A 159 -11.60 0.61 2.64
N ILE A 160 -12.62 -0.25 2.70
CA ILE A 160 -12.98 -1.00 3.93
C ILE A 160 -11.84 -1.95 4.32
N VAL A 161 -11.27 -2.69 3.38
CA VAL A 161 -10.13 -3.59 3.64
C VAL A 161 -8.93 -2.80 4.16
N SER A 162 -8.61 -1.65 3.55
CA SER A 162 -7.52 -0.80 4.00
C SER A 162 -7.76 -0.23 5.41
N GLY A 163 -8.99 0.22 5.69
CA GLY A 163 -9.39 0.67 7.02
C GLY A 163 -9.33 -0.45 8.07
N GLY A 164 -9.78 -1.66 7.72
CA GLY A 164 -9.66 -2.85 8.56
C GLY A 164 -8.20 -3.18 8.91
N MET A 165 -7.31 -3.12 7.93
CA MET A 165 -5.86 -3.31 8.18
C MET A 165 -5.27 -2.22 9.07
N ALA A 166 -5.71 -0.96 8.94
CA ALA A 166 -5.30 0.12 9.84
C ALA A 166 -5.71 -0.17 11.29
N ILE A 167 -6.93 -0.67 11.51
CA ILE A 167 -7.42 -1.04 12.84
C ILE A 167 -6.61 -2.19 13.43
N VAL A 168 -6.37 -3.25 12.65
CA VAL A 168 -5.56 -4.41 13.09
C VAL A 168 -4.17 -3.95 13.53
N LEU A 169 -3.49 -3.13 12.73
CA LEU A 169 -2.18 -2.59 13.06
C LEU A 169 -2.20 -1.70 14.30
N ALA A 170 -3.23 -0.86 14.45
CA ALA A 170 -3.36 0.01 15.63
C ALA A 170 -3.56 -0.78 16.92
N VAL A 171 -4.31 -1.88 16.89
CA VAL A 171 -4.52 -2.77 18.04
C VAL A 171 -3.23 -3.51 18.37
N THR A 172 -2.61 -4.16 17.39
CA THR A 172 -1.37 -4.92 17.57
C THR A 172 -0.22 -4.04 18.09
N SER A 173 -0.14 -2.79 17.65
CA SER A 173 0.87 -1.84 18.12
C SER A 173 0.73 -1.51 19.62
N LYS A 174 -0.50 -1.49 20.17
CA LYS A 174 -0.74 -1.23 21.59
C LYS A 174 -0.32 -2.40 22.48
N ASP A 175 -0.50 -3.62 22.01
CA ASP A 175 -0.17 -4.82 22.79
C ASP A 175 1.35 -4.99 22.92
N VAL A 176 2.11 -4.70 21.87
CA VAL A 176 3.59 -4.74 21.90
C VAL A 176 4.17 -3.68 22.84
N VAL A 177 3.60 -2.46 22.86
CA VAL A 177 4.03 -1.39 23.79
C VAL A 177 3.74 -1.78 25.24
N ARG A 178 2.63 -2.47 25.52
CA ARG A 178 2.31 -2.95 26.88
C ARG A 178 3.23 -4.06 27.34
N LEU A 179 3.60 -4.99 26.47
CA LEU A 179 4.53 -6.09 26.80
C LEU A 179 5.95 -5.59 27.04
N GLY A 180 6.42 -4.61 26.25
CA GLY A 180 7.75 -4.00 26.42
C GLY A 180 7.91 -3.11 27.66
N MET A 181 6.83 -2.74 28.35
CA MET A 181 6.87 -2.01 29.62
C MET A 181 6.82 -2.92 30.87
N GLN A 182 6.70 -4.24 30.67
CA GLN A 182 6.64 -5.23 31.77
C GLN A 182 7.91 -6.09 31.90
N GLY A 183 8.93 -5.87 31.08
CA GLY A 183 10.25 -6.50 31.15
C GLY A 183 11.34 -5.48 31.45
#